data_fa60902c632d12eb1b7945e6b8ead744
#
_entry.id   fa60902c632d12eb1b7945e6b8ead744
#
_cell.length_a   1.000
_cell.length_b   1.000
_cell.length_c   1.000
_cell.angle_alpha   90.00
_cell.angle_beta   90.00
_cell.angle_gamma   90.00
#
_symmetry.space_group_name_H-M   'P 1'
#
loop_
_entity.id
_entity.type
_entity.pdbx_description
1 polymer ?
#
loop_
_entity_poly.entity_id
_entity_poly.type
_entity_poly.pdbx_seq_one_letter_code
_entity_poly.pdbx_strand_id
1 'polypeptide(L)'
;MLGALDQRWLILGAVFLGVGALAWFVLDLFSKDQQASAEMRLDLLNDRKRASQSADDRVKGVNKVTKALEMASPALSKHLEPKTQEEKSKLVQRLSEAGFRSEEAPAMFLSIKVIIAITGFVLAGGTTAFLSGLNQSVLLKAVLGGGIAFFMPELILDFLRSSRKKQITLGLPDCLDLMVVSVEAGLGLDQAMRKVSDEMRSSYRILAEEIQLCTLHLQMGKVRSSVLQDLGQRTGVEDLRTLATLLIQADKFGSGVAQALRVQSDSMRIKRQQIAEEKAAKTAVKLIFPLVIFIFPGVFVVLVGPAAIQMAREMFPAMQGK
;
A
#
# COMPACT_ATOMS: atom_id res chain seq x y z
N MET A 1 18.16 -41.16 -20.05
CA MET A 1 18.31 -39.69 -20.06
C MET A 1 16.98 -38.90 -19.99
N LEU A 2 15.85 -39.43 -20.46
CA LEU A 2 14.53 -38.78 -20.42
C LEU A 2 13.94 -38.65 -19.00
N GLY A 3 14.14 -39.60 -18.09
CA GLY A 3 13.57 -39.52 -16.73
C GLY A 3 14.18 -38.46 -15.79
N ALA A 4 15.40 -38.00 -16.06
CA ALA A 4 16.05 -36.96 -15.25
C ALA A 4 15.57 -35.51 -15.63
N LEU A 5 15.06 -35.31 -16.84
CA LEU A 5 14.48 -34.06 -17.30
C LEU A 5 13.07 -33.89 -16.72
N ASP A 6 12.25 -34.95 -16.67
CA ASP A 6 10.91 -34.88 -16.08
C ASP A 6 10.93 -34.58 -14.57
N GLN A 7 11.89 -35.20 -13.85
CA GLN A 7 12.04 -34.98 -12.42
C GLN A 7 12.46 -33.53 -12.08
N ARG A 8 13.28 -32.90 -12.93
CA ARG A 8 13.68 -31.48 -12.76
C ARG A 8 12.52 -30.49 -12.97
N TRP A 9 11.64 -30.76 -13.95
CA TRP A 9 10.46 -29.94 -14.20
C TRP A 9 9.40 -30.13 -13.11
N LEU A 10 9.25 -31.32 -12.56
CA LEU A 10 8.35 -31.59 -11.43
C LEU A 10 8.79 -30.85 -10.16
N ILE A 11 10.09 -30.78 -9.87
CA ILE A 11 10.62 -30.05 -8.70
C ILE A 11 10.49 -28.56 -8.90
N LEU A 12 10.79 -28.02 -10.10
CA LEU A 12 10.56 -26.60 -10.42
C LEU A 12 9.09 -26.23 -10.29
N GLY A 13 8.18 -27.09 -10.77
CA GLY A 13 6.73 -26.91 -10.62
C GLY A 13 6.28 -26.94 -9.15
N ALA A 14 6.79 -27.87 -8.35
CA ALA A 14 6.48 -27.98 -6.92
C ALA A 14 6.99 -26.75 -6.13
N VAL A 15 8.19 -26.26 -6.46
CA VAL A 15 8.77 -25.06 -5.86
C VAL A 15 7.96 -23.82 -6.24
N PHE A 16 7.58 -23.68 -7.52
CA PHE A 16 6.76 -22.56 -7.98
C PHE A 16 5.36 -22.58 -7.35
N LEU A 17 4.73 -23.75 -7.23
CA LEU A 17 3.46 -23.93 -6.53
C LEU A 17 3.59 -23.63 -5.04
N GLY A 18 4.67 -24.06 -4.40
CA GLY A 18 4.94 -23.75 -2.98
C GLY A 18 5.09 -22.25 -2.73
N VAL A 19 5.82 -21.53 -3.58
CA VAL A 19 5.97 -20.07 -3.50
C VAL A 19 4.66 -19.36 -3.78
N GLY A 20 3.93 -19.80 -4.82
CA GLY A 20 2.63 -19.25 -5.17
C GLY A 20 1.60 -19.44 -4.06
N ALA A 21 1.55 -20.62 -3.46
CA ALA A 21 0.68 -20.94 -2.33
C ALA A 21 1.03 -20.11 -1.08
N LEU A 22 2.33 -19.90 -0.81
CA LEU A 22 2.80 -19.10 0.32
C LEU A 22 2.53 -17.61 0.10
N ALA A 23 2.76 -17.09 -1.10
CA ALA A 23 2.42 -15.72 -1.46
C ALA A 23 0.91 -15.50 -1.41
N TRP A 24 0.11 -16.43 -1.93
CA TRP A 24 -1.34 -16.38 -1.84
C TRP A 24 -1.84 -16.47 -0.40
N PHE A 25 -1.26 -17.33 0.42
CA PHE A 25 -1.58 -17.46 1.83
C PHE A 25 -1.27 -16.19 2.62
N VAL A 26 -0.14 -15.54 2.35
CA VAL A 26 0.22 -14.26 2.96
C VAL A 26 -0.76 -13.16 2.54
N LEU A 27 -1.13 -13.08 1.26
CA LEU A 27 -2.12 -12.15 0.76
C LEU A 27 -3.52 -12.42 1.35
N ASP A 28 -3.92 -13.68 1.53
CA ASP A 28 -5.18 -14.07 2.16
C ASP A 28 -5.22 -13.71 3.66
N LEU A 29 -4.11 -13.85 4.38
CA LEU A 29 -3.95 -13.40 5.76
C LEU A 29 -4.15 -11.87 5.87
N PHE A 30 -3.57 -11.10 4.94
CA PHE A 30 -3.72 -9.64 4.91
C PHE A 30 -5.12 -9.19 4.47
N SER A 31 -5.83 -9.97 3.66
CA SER A 31 -7.18 -9.63 3.19
C SER A 31 -8.28 -9.98 4.19
N LYS A 32 -8.09 -11.02 5.00
CA LYS A 32 -9.08 -11.49 5.99
C LYS A 32 -9.32 -10.54 7.15
N ASP A 33 -8.31 -9.79 7.58
CA ASP A 33 -8.46 -8.80 8.66
C ASP A 33 -9.41 -7.64 8.28
N GLN A 34 -9.58 -7.36 6.99
CA GLN A 34 -10.54 -6.34 6.52
C GLN A 34 -11.98 -6.86 6.38
N GLN A 35 -12.19 -8.14 6.14
CA GLN A 35 -13.53 -8.72 5.93
C GLN A 35 -14.17 -9.23 7.22
N ALA A 36 -13.39 -9.73 8.18
CA ALA A 36 -13.90 -10.28 9.43
C ALA A 36 -14.72 -9.29 10.26
N SER A 37 -14.42 -7.99 10.18
CA SER A 37 -15.16 -6.96 10.93
C SER A 37 -16.56 -6.65 10.36
N ALA A 38 -16.81 -6.91 9.07
CA ALA A 38 -18.11 -6.64 8.43
C ALA A 38 -19.06 -7.84 8.51
N GLU A 39 -18.54 -9.06 8.30
CA GLU A 39 -19.34 -10.30 8.37
C GLU A 39 -19.75 -10.66 9.78
N MET A 40 -18.87 -10.44 10.77
CA MET A 40 -19.17 -10.71 12.19
C MET A 40 -20.33 -9.85 12.73
N ARG A 41 -20.57 -8.67 12.15
CA ARG A 41 -21.71 -7.82 12.53
C ARG A 41 -23.01 -8.23 11.85
N LEU A 42 -22.96 -8.81 10.66
CA LEU A 42 -24.14 -9.33 9.96
C LEU A 42 -24.60 -10.65 10.56
N ASP A 43 -23.68 -11.53 10.93
CA ASP A 43 -24.00 -12.80 11.59
C ASP A 43 -24.54 -12.62 13.02
N LEU A 44 -24.10 -11.61 13.76
CA LEU A 44 -24.61 -11.28 15.10
C LEU A 44 -26.05 -10.78 15.08
N LEU A 45 -26.54 -10.29 13.94
CA LEU A 45 -27.92 -9.82 13.80
C LEU A 45 -28.90 -10.91 13.31
N ASN A 46 -28.41 -11.94 12.64
CA ASN A 46 -29.29 -12.88 11.96
C ASN A 46 -29.42 -14.27 12.60
N ASP A 47 -28.52 -14.71 13.50
CA ASP A 47 -28.67 -16.06 14.08
C ASP A 47 -28.01 -16.23 15.46
N ARG A 48 -28.80 -15.93 16.50
CA ARG A 48 -28.42 -16.21 17.89
C ARG A 48 -28.48 -17.72 18.27
N LYS A 49 -28.85 -18.61 17.35
CA LYS A 49 -29.01 -20.05 17.60
C LYS A 49 -28.23 -21.01 16.69
N ARG A 50 -27.67 -20.57 15.56
CA ARG A 50 -26.86 -21.43 14.68
C ARG A 50 -25.35 -21.18 14.76
N ALA A 51 -24.92 -20.08 15.36
CA ALA A 51 -23.51 -19.68 15.47
C ALA A 51 -22.67 -20.60 16.37
N SER A 52 -23.30 -21.38 17.30
CA SER A 52 -22.55 -22.19 18.27
C SER A 52 -22.04 -23.54 17.73
N GLN A 53 -22.60 -24.07 16.66
CA GLN A 53 -22.20 -25.38 16.13
C GLN A 53 -21.32 -25.34 14.86
N SER A 54 -21.45 -24.33 14.02
CA SER A 54 -20.64 -24.22 12.78
C SER A 54 -19.30 -23.52 12.98
N ALA A 55 -19.13 -22.78 14.06
CA ALA A 55 -17.89 -22.08 14.41
C ALA A 55 -16.80 -23.05 14.89
N ASP A 56 -17.17 -24.14 15.53
CA ASP A 56 -16.22 -25.02 16.23
C ASP A 56 -15.37 -25.88 15.28
N ASP A 57 -15.88 -26.26 14.11
CA ASP A 57 -15.14 -27.11 13.16
C ASP A 57 -14.25 -26.32 12.17
N ARG A 58 -14.62 -25.09 11.81
CA ARG A 58 -13.76 -24.23 10.94
C ARG A 58 -12.64 -23.54 11.74
N VAL A 59 -12.89 -23.25 13.00
CA VAL A 59 -11.92 -22.64 13.93
C VAL A 59 -10.78 -23.61 14.28
N LYS A 60 -11.00 -24.92 14.28
CA LYS A 60 -9.95 -25.93 14.61
C LYS A 60 -8.82 -26.05 13.59
N GLY A 61 -9.07 -25.76 12.32
CA GLY A 61 -8.04 -25.83 11.26
C GLY A 61 -7.15 -24.58 11.21
N VAL A 62 -7.77 -23.41 11.33
CA VAL A 62 -7.09 -22.11 11.27
C VAL A 62 -6.35 -21.81 12.58
N ASN A 63 -6.93 -22.18 13.72
CA ASN A 63 -6.32 -21.97 15.04
C ASN A 63 -5.02 -22.76 15.28
N LYS A 64 -4.76 -23.85 14.56
CA LYS A 64 -3.48 -24.56 14.70
C LYS A 64 -2.31 -23.81 14.07
N VAL A 65 -2.53 -23.15 12.94
CA VAL A 65 -1.49 -22.40 12.23
C VAL A 65 -1.29 -21.01 12.85
N THR A 66 -2.37 -20.32 13.20
CA THR A 66 -2.28 -19.04 13.93
C THR A 66 -1.69 -19.23 15.32
N LYS A 67 -2.07 -20.29 16.04
CA LYS A 67 -1.48 -20.60 17.35
C LYS A 67 -0.02 -21.03 17.27
N ALA A 68 0.40 -21.71 16.19
CA ALA A 68 1.81 -22.00 15.93
C ALA A 68 2.60 -20.72 15.55
N LEU A 69 1.98 -19.81 14.78
CA LEU A 69 2.56 -18.50 14.48
C LEU A 69 2.63 -17.60 15.72
N GLU A 70 1.58 -17.59 16.55
CA GLU A 70 1.56 -16.87 17.82
C GLU A 70 2.60 -17.40 18.81
N MET A 71 2.81 -18.72 18.87
CA MET A 71 3.87 -19.32 19.71
C MET A 71 5.28 -19.08 19.17
N ALA A 72 5.46 -19.03 17.85
CA ALA A 72 6.76 -18.78 17.21
C ALA A 72 7.09 -17.27 17.11
N SER A 73 6.06 -16.42 17.06
CA SER A 73 6.17 -14.96 16.90
C SER A 73 7.07 -14.30 17.94
N PRO A 74 6.95 -14.54 19.26
CA PRO A 74 7.82 -13.87 20.25
C PRO A 74 9.26 -14.35 20.21
N ALA A 75 9.56 -15.57 19.74
CA ALA A 75 10.92 -16.08 19.63
C ALA A 75 11.63 -15.54 18.37
N LEU A 76 10.90 -15.42 17.25
CA LEU A 76 11.43 -14.92 15.97
C LEU A 76 11.50 -13.39 15.92
N SER A 77 10.54 -12.70 16.51
CA SER A 77 10.52 -11.23 16.55
C SER A 77 11.59 -10.66 17.48
N LYS A 78 11.97 -11.38 18.55
CA LYS A 78 12.95 -10.90 19.55
C LYS A 78 14.34 -10.63 18.97
N HIS A 79 14.73 -11.28 17.88
CA HIS A 79 16.02 -11.05 17.20
C HIS A 79 15.98 -9.92 16.17
N LEU A 80 14.80 -9.54 15.69
CA LEU A 80 14.57 -8.47 14.71
C LEU A 80 13.87 -7.27 15.32
N GLU A 81 13.57 -7.33 16.62
CA GLU A 81 12.96 -6.21 17.32
C GLU A 81 13.87 -4.98 17.18
N PRO A 82 13.35 -3.86 16.66
CA PRO A 82 14.13 -2.65 16.49
C PRO A 82 14.75 -2.26 17.83
N LYS A 83 16.06 -2.08 17.86
CA LYS A 83 16.80 -1.76 19.09
C LYS A 83 16.46 -0.38 19.63
N THR A 84 15.91 0.49 18.79
CA THR A 84 15.59 1.87 19.15
C THR A 84 14.08 2.06 19.25
N GLN A 85 13.60 2.69 20.31
CA GLN A 85 12.19 3.07 20.52
C GLN A 85 11.63 3.85 19.34
N GLU A 86 12.45 4.66 18.68
CA GLU A 86 12.06 5.43 17.49
C GLU A 86 11.75 4.56 16.28
N GLU A 87 12.48 3.48 16.07
CA GLU A 87 12.21 2.54 14.96
C GLU A 87 10.93 1.75 15.20
N LYS A 88 10.68 1.36 16.46
CA LYS A 88 9.41 0.72 16.84
C LYS A 88 8.23 1.66 16.59
N SER A 89 8.33 2.92 17.01
CA SER A 89 7.27 3.89 16.81
C SER A 89 7.00 4.18 15.32
N LYS A 90 8.06 4.27 14.51
CA LYS A 90 7.94 4.43 13.04
C LYS A 90 7.29 3.21 12.38
N LEU A 91 7.62 1.98 12.82
CA LEU A 91 7.01 0.76 12.30
C LEU A 91 5.51 0.70 12.66
N VAL A 92 5.16 0.97 13.92
CA VAL A 92 3.77 1.05 14.39
C VAL A 92 2.99 2.09 13.58
N GLN A 93 3.57 3.26 13.35
CA GLN A 93 2.95 4.31 12.55
C GLN A 93 2.73 3.86 11.10
N ARG A 94 3.73 3.27 10.44
CA ARG A 94 3.61 2.75 9.07
C ARG A 94 2.52 1.69 8.95
N LEU A 95 2.43 0.78 9.91
CA LEU A 95 1.38 -0.25 9.96
C LEU A 95 0.00 0.36 10.18
N SER A 96 -0.15 1.34 11.08
CA SER A 96 -1.41 2.03 11.30
C SER A 96 -1.88 2.79 10.05
N GLU A 97 -0.97 3.45 9.32
CA GLU A 97 -1.25 4.12 8.05
C GLU A 97 -1.66 3.14 6.94
N ALA A 98 -1.16 1.89 6.97
CA ALA A 98 -1.60 0.81 6.08
C ALA A 98 -2.96 0.20 6.50
N GLY A 99 -3.41 0.47 7.74
CA GLY A 99 -4.70 -0.01 8.26
C GLY A 99 -4.59 -1.12 9.30
N PHE A 100 -3.39 -1.60 9.61
CA PHE A 100 -3.14 -2.61 10.64
C PHE A 100 -3.05 -1.93 12.02
N ARG A 101 -4.11 -2.07 12.83
CA ARG A 101 -4.28 -1.32 14.09
C ARG A 101 -4.12 -2.18 15.34
N SER A 102 -3.87 -3.49 15.20
CA SER A 102 -3.70 -4.36 16.36
C SER A 102 -2.37 -4.06 17.06
N GLU A 103 -2.33 -4.18 18.39
CA GLU A 103 -1.11 -4.03 19.16
C GLU A 103 -0.04 -5.07 18.78
N GLU A 104 -0.47 -6.21 18.25
CA GLU A 104 0.37 -7.31 17.80
C GLU A 104 0.86 -7.16 16.35
N ALA A 105 0.32 -6.19 15.59
CA ALA A 105 0.67 -6.00 14.18
C ALA A 105 2.18 -5.87 13.90
N PRO A 106 2.97 -5.16 14.72
CA PRO A 106 4.42 -5.07 14.51
C PRO A 106 5.12 -6.43 14.68
N ALA A 107 4.74 -7.21 15.70
CA ALA A 107 5.31 -8.54 15.94
C ALA A 107 4.95 -9.53 14.82
N MET A 108 3.69 -9.50 14.37
CA MET A 108 3.23 -10.32 13.23
C MET A 108 3.96 -9.93 11.93
N PHE A 109 4.12 -8.65 11.64
CA PHE A 109 4.84 -8.18 10.46
C PHE A 109 6.29 -8.62 10.46
N LEU A 110 6.99 -8.49 11.58
CA LEU A 110 8.38 -8.96 11.73
C LEU A 110 8.50 -10.47 11.56
N SER A 111 7.57 -11.23 12.14
CA SER A 111 7.55 -12.69 12.01
C SER A 111 7.33 -13.12 10.55
N ILE A 112 6.39 -12.51 9.84
CA ILE A 112 6.14 -12.74 8.42
C ILE A 112 7.38 -12.40 7.58
N LYS A 113 8.06 -11.29 7.89
CA LYS A 113 9.28 -10.86 7.21
C LYS A 113 10.40 -11.90 7.32
N VAL A 114 10.58 -12.49 8.52
CA VAL A 114 11.56 -13.57 8.75
C VAL A 114 11.18 -14.84 7.99
N ILE A 115 9.93 -15.27 8.07
CA ILE A 115 9.45 -16.47 7.40
C ILE A 115 9.65 -16.37 5.88
N ILE A 116 9.30 -15.23 5.29
CA ILE A 116 9.49 -14.99 3.86
C ILE A 116 10.98 -14.99 3.49
N ALA A 117 11.84 -14.37 4.32
CA ALA A 117 13.27 -14.35 4.10
C ALA A 117 13.90 -15.77 4.14
N ILE A 118 13.53 -16.57 5.16
CA ILE A 118 14.01 -17.97 5.27
C ILE A 118 13.51 -18.79 4.09
N THR A 119 12.24 -18.64 3.72
CA THR A 119 11.66 -19.35 2.57
C THR A 119 12.37 -18.97 1.27
N GLY A 120 12.61 -17.66 1.04
CA GLY A 120 13.35 -17.18 -0.14
C GLY A 120 14.79 -17.71 -0.19
N PHE A 121 15.46 -17.75 0.97
CA PHE A 121 16.82 -18.32 1.09
C PHE A 121 16.86 -19.82 0.77
N VAL A 122 15.93 -20.60 1.35
CA VAL A 122 15.85 -22.04 1.11
C VAL A 122 15.46 -22.36 -0.34
N LEU A 123 14.55 -21.61 -0.92
CA LEU A 123 14.12 -21.81 -2.30
C LEU A 123 15.24 -21.44 -3.29
N ALA A 124 15.86 -20.28 -3.16
CA ALA A 124 16.94 -19.85 -4.04
C ALA A 124 18.20 -20.73 -3.86
N GLY A 125 18.55 -21.08 -2.64
CA GLY A 125 19.67 -21.97 -2.33
C GLY A 125 19.40 -23.42 -2.73
N GLY A 126 18.23 -23.94 -2.37
CA GLY A 126 17.84 -25.34 -2.66
C GLY A 126 17.74 -25.63 -4.15
N THR A 127 17.10 -24.75 -4.92
CA THR A 127 16.99 -24.92 -6.38
C THR A 127 18.35 -24.84 -7.07
N THR A 128 19.21 -23.91 -6.67
CA THR A 128 20.54 -23.76 -7.27
C THR A 128 21.50 -24.89 -6.84
N ALA A 129 21.45 -25.36 -5.59
CA ALA A 129 22.22 -26.48 -5.10
C ALA A 129 21.85 -27.78 -5.86
N PHE A 130 20.57 -27.98 -6.13
CA PHE A 130 20.09 -29.14 -6.88
C PHE A 130 20.51 -29.11 -8.36
N LEU A 131 20.53 -27.94 -9.01
CA LEU A 131 20.87 -27.78 -10.43
C LEU A 131 22.38 -27.79 -10.71
N SER A 132 23.17 -27.19 -9.82
CA SER A 132 24.61 -26.91 -10.06
C SER A 132 25.55 -27.59 -9.06
N GLY A 133 25.02 -28.40 -8.12
CA GLY A 133 25.80 -28.95 -7.01
C GLY A 133 26.17 -27.86 -5.98
N LEU A 134 26.80 -28.28 -4.90
CA LEU A 134 27.27 -27.39 -3.85
C LEU A 134 28.52 -26.64 -4.33
N ASN A 135 28.31 -25.40 -4.80
CA ASN A 135 29.40 -24.55 -5.26
C ASN A 135 29.26 -23.16 -4.59
N GLN A 136 30.33 -22.38 -4.53
CA GLN A 136 30.32 -21.02 -3.93
C GLN A 136 29.25 -20.09 -4.58
N SER A 137 28.95 -20.28 -5.85
CA SER A 137 27.88 -19.58 -6.57
C SER A 137 26.48 -19.86 -6.02
N VAL A 138 26.24 -21.03 -5.40
CA VAL A 138 24.96 -21.38 -4.77
C VAL A 138 24.71 -20.55 -3.53
N LEU A 139 25.74 -20.35 -2.69
CA LEU A 139 25.64 -19.53 -1.49
C LEU A 139 25.30 -18.08 -1.86
N LEU A 140 25.96 -17.53 -2.88
CA LEU A 140 25.70 -16.16 -3.36
C LEU A 140 24.24 -15.99 -3.82
N LYS A 141 23.73 -16.96 -4.62
CA LYS A 141 22.36 -16.93 -5.10
C LYS A 141 21.33 -17.13 -3.99
N ALA A 142 21.61 -17.96 -2.99
CA ALA A 142 20.79 -18.14 -1.81
C ALA A 142 20.68 -16.84 -0.99
N VAL A 143 21.81 -16.18 -0.76
CA VAL A 143 21.87 -14.89 -0.04
C VAL A 143 21.13 -13.80 -0.81
N LEU A 144 21.31 -13.71 -2.13
CA LEU A 144 20.59 -12.77 -2.98
C LEU A 144 19.07 -13.04 -2.96
N GLY A 145 18.65 -14.30 -3.08
CA GLY A 145 17.24 -14.68 -3.04
C GLY A 145 16.60 -14.39 -1.69
N GLY A 146 17.29 -14.72 -0.59
CA GLY A 146 16.84 -14.38 0.76
C GLY A 146 16.77 -12.87 0.99
N GLY A 147 17.75 -12.11 0.50
CA GLY A 147 17.77 -10.64 0.57
C GLY A 147 16.60 -10.00 -0.17
N ILE A 148 16.33 -10.42 -1.40
CA ILE A 148 15.19 -9.94 -2.18
C ILE A 148 13.86 -10.28 -1.47
N ALA A 149 13.73 -11.52 -0.99
CA ALA A 149 12.56 -11.96 -0.25
C ALA A 149 12.34 -11.18 1.06
N PHE A 150 13.41 -10.79 1.74
CA PHE A 150 13.35 -9.97 2.96
C PHE A 150 12.79 -8.57 2.73
N PHE A 151 13.05 -7.95 1.57
CA PHE A 151 12.52 -6.63 1.22
C PHE A 151 11.09 -6.66 0.68
N MET A 152 10.61 -7.82 0.20
CA MET A 152 9.28 -7.96 -0.41
C MET A 152 8.13 -7.50 0.51
N PRO A 153 8.05 -7.91 1.79
CA PRO A 153 6.97 -7.47 2.68
C PRO A 153 6.96 -5.96 2.91
N GLU A 154 8.13 -5.32 2.92
CA GLU A 154 8.25 -3.87 3.11
C GLU A 154 7.70 -3.10 1.90
N LEU A 155 8.02 -3.56 0.68
CA LEU A 155 7.45 -3.00 -0.55
C LEU A 155 5.93 -3.16 -0.61
N ILE A 156 5.40 -4.32 -0.20
CA ILE A 156 3.95 -4.56 -0.13
C ILE A 156 3.30 -3.62 0.89
N LEU A 157 3.90 -3.45 2.06
CA LEU A 157 3.40 -2.54 3.09
C LEU A 157 3.35 -1.08 2.59
N ASP A 158 4.43 -0.62 1.93
CA ASP A 158 4.48 0.74 1.37
C ASP A 158 3.48 0.94 0.23
N PHE A 159 3.24 -0.08 -0.59
CA PHE A 159 2.21 -0.06 -1.62
C PHE A 159 0.80 0.04 -1.02
N LEU A 160 0.47 -0.77 -0.02
CA LEU A 160 -0.82 -0.74 0.68
C LEU A 160 -1.04 0.62 1.36
N ARG A 161 -0.02 1.13 2.06
CA ARG A 161 -0.02 2.45 2.69
C ARG A 161 -0.29 3.56 1.66
N SER A 162 0.44 3.56 0.55
CA SER A 162 0.29 4.55 -0.52
C SER A 162 -1.10 4.49 -1.17
N SER A 163 -1.59 3.29 -1.45
CA SER A 163 -2.94 3.08 -1.99
C SER A 163 -4.02 3.61 -1.03
N ARG A 164 -3.91 3.30 0.27
CA ARG A 164 -4.84 3.77 1.30
C ARG A 164 -4.82 5.30 1.44
N LYS A 165 -3.64 5.92 1.53
CA LYS A 165 -3.49 7.38 1.56
C LYS A 165 -4.13 8.04 0.35
N LYS A 166 -3.90 7.50 -0.84
CA LYS A 166 -4.49 8.01 -2.09
C LYS A 166 -6.02 7.96 -2.06
N GLN A 167 -6.63 6.87 -1.58
CA GLN A 167 -8.09 6.76 -1.47
C GLN A 167 -8.67 7.79 -0.49
N ILE A 168 -8.01 8.02 0.65
CA ILE A 168 -8.41 9.05 1.61
C ILE A 168 -8.31 10.44 0.98
N THR A 169 -7.18 10.76 0.32
CA THR A 169 -6.97 12.07 -0.31
C THR A 169 -7.99 12.35 -1.42
N LEU A 170 -8.38 11.32 -2.19
CA LEU A 170 -9.37 11.47 -3.26
C LEU A 170 -10.77 11.76 -2.72
N GLY A 171 -11.16 11.16 -1.59
CA GLY A 171 -12.47 11.37 -0.98
C GLY A 171 -12.56 12.61 -0.09
N LEU A 172 -11.43 13.20 0.31
CA LEU A 172 -11.41 14.28 1.29
C LEU A 172 -12.17 15.56 0.86
N PRO A 173 -12.07 16.06 -0.41
CA PRO A 173 -12.84 17.22 -0.83
C PRO A 173 -14.35 17.00 -0.74
N ASP A 174 -14.82 15.84 -1.19
CA ASP A 174 -16.24 15.50 -1.18
C ASP A 174 -16.76 15.39 0.27
N CYS A 175 -15.91 14.85 1.17
CA CYS A 175 -16.16 14.81 2.61
C CYS A 175 -16.31 16.23 3.20
N LEU A 176 -15.41 17.14 2.86
CA LEU A 176 -15.44 18.52 3.33
C LEU A 176 -16.69 19.24 2.86
N ASP A 177 -17.07 19.08 1.59
CA ASP A 177 -18.28 19.68 1.04
C ASP A 177 -19.54 19.21 1.79
N LEU A 178 -19.66 17.90 2.05
CA LEU A 178 -20.76 17.36 2.84
C LEU A 178 -20.73 17.85 4.30
N MET A 179 -19.55 18.00 4.89
CA MET A 179 -19.40 18.54 6.25
C MET A 179 -19.80 20.01 6.30
N VAL A 180 -19.38 20.84 5.33
CA VAL A 180 -19.79 22.25 5.23
C VAL A 180 -21.30 22.37 5.20
N VAL A 181 -21.96 21.68 4.27
CA VAL A 181 -23.42 21.70 4.13
C VAL A 181 -24.10 21.23 5.41
N SER A 182 -23.61 20.21 6.06
CA SER A 182 -24.19 19.69 7.30
C SER A 182 -24.07 20.67 8.46
N VAL A 183 -22.92 21.35 8.61
CA VAL A 183 -22.69 22.33 9.68
C VAL A 183 -23.46 23.63 9.40
N GLU A 184 -23.55 24.07 8.15
CA GLU A 184 -24.35 25.24 7.74
C GLU A 184 -25.85 25.00 7.92
N ALA A 185 -26.29 23.74 7.79
CA ALA A 185 -27.67 23.34 8.13
C ALA A 185 -27.95 23.30 9.65
N GLY A 186 -26.96 23.64 10.48
CA GLY A 186 -27.09 23.74 11.95
C GLY A 186 -26.72 22.48 12.71
N LEU A 187 -26.17 21.45 12.06
CA LEU A 187 -25.66 20.28 12.76
C LEU A 187 -24.36 20.62 13.50
N GLY A 188 -24.22 20.15 14.74
CA GLY A 188 -22.93 20.21 15.43
C GLY A 188 -21.88 19.35 14.71
N LEU A 189 -20.59 19.69 14.86
CA LEU A 189 -19.49 19.02 14.17
C LEU A 189 -19.53 17.49 14.31
N ASP A 190 -19.81 16.98 15.53
CA ASP A 190 -19.83 15.53 15.81
C ASP A 190 -20.98 14.83 15.07
N GLN A 191 -22.13 15.49 14.97
CA GLN A 191 -23.28 14.98 14.21
C GLN A 191 -23.04 15.06 12.70
N ALA A 192 -22.40 16.15 12.23
CA ALA A 192 -22.00 16.29 10.84
C ALA A 192 -21.01 15.19 10.44
N MET A 193 -19.98 14.91 11.24
CA MET A 193 -19.02 13.82 11.01
C MET A 193 -19.73 12.47 10.92
N ARG A 194 -20.68 12.20 11.80
CA ARG A 194 -21.45 10.94 11.77
C ARG A 194 -22.27 10.83 10.50
N LYS A 195 -23.04 11.85 10.14
CA LYS A 195 -23.86 11.85 8.94
C LYS A 195 -23.02 11.69 7.67
N VAL A 196 -21.90 12.40 7.58
CA VAL A 196 -20.99 12.33 6.43
C VAL A 196 -20.33 10.96 6.34
N SER A 197 -19.94 10.35 7.47
CA SER A 197 -19.38 9.00 7.45
C SER A 197 -20.35 7.95 6.92
N ASP A 198 -21.64 8.09 7.24
CA ASP A 198 -22.68 7.18 6.76
C ASP A 198 -22.95 7.37 5.25
N GLU A 199 -23.01 8.63 4.78
CA GLU A 199 -23.24 8.97 3.38
C GLU A 199 -22.08 8.52 2.47
N MET A 200 -20.84 8.72 2.93
CA MET A 200 -19.64 8.41 2.15
C MET A 200 -19.27 6.92 2.13
N ARG A 201 -19.95 6.09 2.89
CA ARG A 201 -19.61 4.66 3.02
C ARG A 201 -19.64 3.90 1.69
N SER A 202 -20.55 4.30 0.77
CA SER A 202 -20.67 3.69 -0.54
C SER A 202 -19.57 4.12 -1.52
N SER A 203 -19.13 5.38 -1.44
CA SER A 203 -18.20 5.99 -2.41
C SER A 203 -16.73 5.93 -1.94
N TYR A 204 -16.48 6.23 -0.65
CA TYR A 204 -15.14 6.33 -0.07
C TYR A 204 -15.05 5.58 1.26
N ARG A 205 -15.19 4.28 1.18
CA ARG A 205 -15.27 3.38 2.35
C ARG A 205 -14.17 3.62 3.38
N ILE A 206 -12.90 3.74 2.94
CA ILE A 206 -11.76 3.88 3.85
C ILE A 206 -11.83 5.19 4.64
N LEU A 207 -12.17 6.30 3.99
CA LEU A 207 -12.33 7.60 4.66
C LEU A 207 -13.53 7.57 5.61
N ALA A 208 -14.65 6.99 5.18
CA ALA A 208 -15.85 6.84 6.01
C ALA A 208 -15.56 6.03 7.30
N GLU A 209 -14.82 4.92 7.21
CA GLU A 209 -14.39 4.12 8.36
C GLU A 209 -13.49 4.91 9.33
N GLU A 210 -12.59 5.76 8.83
CA GLU A 210 -11.74 6.60 9.67
C GLU A 210 -12.54 7.68 10.41
N ILE A 211 -13.51 8.33 9.75
CA ILE A 211 -14.39 9.33 10.36
C ILE A 211 -15.33 8.64 11.36
N GLN A 212 -15.88 7.47 11.03
CA GLN A 212 -16.72 6.71 11.93
C GLN A 212 -15.98 6.32 13.21
N LEU A 213 -14.70 5.93 13.10
CA LEU A 213 -13.88 5.63 14.27
C LEU A 213 -13.65 6.87 15.15
N CYS A 214 -13.47 8.06 14.54
CA CYS A 214 -13.43 9.30 15.30
C CYS A 214 -14.74 9.54 16.06
N THR A 215 -15.86 9.41 15.39
CA THR A 215 -17.18 9.57 16.01
C THR A 215 -17.38 8.61 17.18
N LEU A 216 -16.93 7.36 17.03
CA LEU A 216 -16.98 6.35 18.11
C LEU A 216 -16.12 6.78 19.31
N HIS A 217 -14.91 7.27 19.10
CA HIS A 217 -14.03 7.75 20.16
C HIS A 217 -14.63 8.97 20.91
N LEU A 218 -15.28 9.88 20.16
CA LEU A 218 -15.99 11.02 20.78
C LEU A 218 -17.17 10.54 21.64
N GLN A 219 -17.94 9.56 21.17
CA GLN A 219 -19.04 8.95 21.95
C GLN A 219 -18.56 8.23 23.22
N MET A 220 -17.32 7.69 23.19
CA MET A 220 -16.66 7.11 24.36
C MET A 220 -16.14 8.17 25.35
N GLY A 221 -16.35 9.46 25.09
CA GLY A 221 -15.93 10.56 25.97
C GLY A 221 -14.47 10.98 25.82
N LYS A 222 -13.75 10.56 24.77
CA LYS A 222 -12.40 11.06 24.51
C LYS A 222 -12.43 12.54 24.14
N VAL A 223 -11.39 13.26 24.53
CA VAL A 223 -11.24 14.69 24.23
C VAL A 223 -11.18 14.91 22.72
N ARG A 224 -12.00 15.83 22.18
CA ARG A 224 -12.13 16.09 20.75
C ARG A 224 -10.78 16.40 20.08
N SER A 225 -9.97 17.26 20.70
CA SER A 225 -8.65 17.62 20.17
C SER A 225 -7.73 16.41 20.00
N SER A 226 -7.74 15.47 20.96
CA SER A 226 -6.96 14.22 20.89
C SER A 226 -7.47 13.34 19.76
N VAL A 227 -8.80 13.17 19.62
CA VAL A 227 -9.40 12.31 18.57
C VAL A 227 -9.08 12.85 17.18
N LEU A 228 -9.15 14.16 16.96
CA LEU A 228 -8.81 14.78 15.67
C LEU A 228 -7.31 14.68 15.38
N GLN A 229 -6.47 14.87 16.40
CA GLN A 229 -5.01 14.68 16.24
C GLN A 229 -4.66 13.25 15.88
N ASP A 230 -5.28 12.27 16.57
CA ASP A 230 -5.10 10.83 16.28
C ASP A 230 -5.54 10.49 14.86
N LEU A 231 -6.63 11.10 14.35
CA LEU A 231 -7.09 10.92 12.97
C LEU A 231 -5.99 11.33 11.97
N GLY A 232 -5.41 12.52 12.14
CA GLY A 232 -4.34 13.01 11.27
C GLY A 232 -3.08 12.16 11.33
N GLN A 233 -2.68 11.71 12.52
CA GLN A 233 -1.49 10.88 12.71
C GLN A 233 -1.69 9.46 12.17
N ARG A 234 -2.83 8.84 12.44
CA ARG A 234 -3.15 7.46 12.06
C ARG A 234 -3.30 7.27 10.56
N THR A 235 -3.87 8.24 9.87
CA THR A 235 -4.04 8.18 8.42
C THR A 235 -2.76 8.55 7.67
N GLY A 236 -1.90 9.38 8.27
CA GLY A 236 -0.67 9.88 7.66
C GLY A 236 -0.91 10.71 6.39
N VAL A 237 -2.13 11.23 6.19
CA VAL A 237 -2.49 12.13 5.09
C VAL A 237 -2.34 13.57 5.57
N GLU A 238 -1.46 14.34 4.92
CA GLU A 238 -1.12 15.71 5.33
C GLU A 238 -2.35 16.63 5.30
N ASP A 239 -3.17 16.53 4.26
CA ASP A 239 -4.39 17.35 4.15
C ASP A 239 -5.37 17.08 5.29
N LEU A 240 -5.47 15.82 5.74
CA LEU A 240 -6.33 15.47 6.87
C LEU A 240 -5.75 15.91 8.21
N ARG A 241 -4.41 15.91 8.34
CA ARG A 241 -3.71 16.48 9.50
C ARG A 241 -3.93 17.99 9.60
N THR A 242 -3.83 18.70 8.48
CA THR A 242 -4.10 20.15 8.40
C THR A 242 -5.55 20.44 8.79
N LEU A 243 -6.50 19.67 8.24
CA LEU A 243 -7.91 19.78 8.62
C LEU A 243 -8.11 19.56 10.12
N ALA A 244 -7.53 18.52 10.70
CA ALA A 244 -7.62 18.26 12.14
C ALA A 244 -7.10 19.44 12.97
N THR A 245 -5.97 20.02 12.57
CA THR A 245 -5.38 21.19 13.25
C THR A 245 -6.30 22.41 13.16
N LEU A 246 -6.87 22.69 11.99
CA LEU A 246 -7.82 23.78 11.78
C LEU A 246 -9.08 23.60 12.63
N LEU A 247 -9.64 22.39 12.70
CA LEU A 247 -10.81 22.08 13.52
C LEU A 247 -10.51 22.25 15.02
N ILE A 248 -9.33 21.82 15.48
CA ILE A 248 -8.90 22.02 16.87
C ILE A 248 -8.77 23.51 17.20
N GLN A 249 -8.23 24.31 16.28
CA GLN A 249 -8.12 25.76 16.45
C GLN A 249 -9.50 26.42 16.45
N ALA A 250 -10.38 26.05 15.51
CA ALA A 250 -11.73 26.60 15.44
C ALA A 250 -12.54 26.31 16.71
N ASP A 251 -12.39 25.10 17.28
CA ASP A 251 -13.04 24.71 18.54
C ASP A 251 -12.51 25.53 19.74
N LYS A 252 -11.20 25.78 19.80
CA LYS A 252 -10.58 26.57 20.89
C LYS A 252 -10.93 28.05 20.86
N PHE A 253 -10.97 28.65 19.69
CA PHE A 253 -11.13 30.09 19.53
C PHE A 253 -12.57 30.51 19.24
N GLY A 254 -13.52 29.58 19.13
CA GLY A 254 -14.92 29.84 18.80
C GLY A 254 -15.10 30.41 17.39
N SER A 255 -14.07 30.41 16.55
CA SER A 255 -14.20 30.78 15.15
C SER A 255 -15.09 29.76 14.46
N GLY A 256 -16.03 30.20 13.62
CA GLY A 256 -17.02 29.32 13.00
C GLY A 256 -16.40 28.12 12.30
N VAL A 257 -16.65 26.95 12.82
CA VAL A 257 -16.16 25.66 12.23
C VAL A 257 -16.58 25.55 10.77
N ALA A 258 -17.78 26.06 10.41
CA ALA A 258 -18.26 26.09 9.03
C ALA A 258 -17.32 26.88 8.11
N GLN A 259 -16.83 28.04 8.57
CA GLN A 259 -15.92 28.87 7.78
C GLN A 259 -14.55 28.19 7.60
N ALA A 260 -14.02 27.55 8.65
CA ALA A 260 -12.76 26.81 8.57
C ALA A 260 -12.86 25.64 7.57
N LEU A 261 -13.96 24.88 7.60
CA LEU A 261 -14.26 23.80 6.67
C LEU A 261 -14.38 24.32 5.22
N ARG A 262 -15.07 25.45 5.01
CA ARG A 262 -15.24 26.05 3.69
C ARG A 262 -13.91 26.48 3.09
N VAL A 263 -13.07 27.18 3.83
CA VAL A 263 -11.73 27.61 3.39
C VAL A 263 -10.87 26.38 3.03
N GLN A 264 -10.95 25.33 3.83
CA GLN A 264 -10.21 24.08 3.55
C GLN A 264 -10.75 23.37 2.30
N SER A 265 -12.08 23.32 2.09
CA SER A 265 -12.68 22.75 0.88
C SER A 265 -12.23 23.49 -0.37
N ASP A 266 -12.30 24.83 -0.38
CA ASP A 266 -11.85 25.66 -1.50
C ASP A 266 -10.35 25.46 -1.79
N SER A 267 -9.52 25.39 -0.75
CA SER A 267 -8.09 25.09 -0.88
C SER A 267 -7.85 23.73 -1.54
N MET A 268 -8.62 22.72 -1.17
CA MET A 268 -8.52 21.37 -1.75
C MET A 268 -8.95 21.32 -3.23
N ARG A 269 -9.95 22.13 -3.62
CA ARG A 269 -10.37 22.27 -5.02
C ARG A 269 -9.28 22.90 -5.86
N ILE A 270 -8.67 23.99 -5.38
CA ILE A 270 -7.52 24.64 -6.04
C ILE A 270 -6.34 23.66 -6.17
N LYS A 271 -6.01 22.95 -5.10
CA LYS A 271 -4.95 21.94 -5.11
C LYS A 271 -5.21 20.84 -6.15
N ARG A 272 -6.46 20.38 -6.27
CA ARG A 272 -6.87 19.38 -7.28
C ARG A 272 -6.64 19.90 -8.71
N GLN A 273 -6.98 21.14 -8.98
CA GLN A 273 -6.75 21.81 -10.26
C GLN A 273 -5.23 21.90 -10.54
N GLN A 274 -4.44 22.39 -9.59
CA GLN A 274 -2.98 22.49 -9.73
C GLN A 274 -2.33 21.14 -10.02
N ILE A 275 -2.75 20.08 -9.35
CA ILE A 275 -2.25 18.70 -9.63
C ILE A 275 -2.61 18.26 -11.06
N ALA A 276 -3.79 18.62 -11.54
CA ALA A 276 -4.20 18.29 -12.91
C ALA A 276 -3.36 19.06 -13.95
N GLU A 277 -3.15 20.36 -13.72
CA GLU A 277 -2.29 21.22 -14.55
C GLU A 277 -0.82 20.73 -14.58
N GLU A 278 -0.29 20.37 -13.40
CA GLU A 278 1.06 19.82 -13.29
C GLU A 278 1.20 18.50 -14.06
N LYS A 279 0.20 17.62 -13.99
CA LYS A 279 0.20 16.37 -14.76
C LYS A 279 0.12 16.63 -16.25
N ALA A 280 -0.68 17.60 -16.69
CA ALA A 280 -0.78 18.00 -18.10
C ALA A 280 0.55 18.55 -18.59
N ALA A 281 1.19 19.45 -17.85
CA ALA A 281 2.50 19.99 -18.17
C ALA A 281 3.60 18.91 -18.26
N LYS A 282 3.63 17.98 -17.29
CA LYS A 282 4.55 16.84 -17.31
C LYS A 282 4.32 15.91 -18.51
N THR A 283 3.08 15.79 -18.98
CA THR A 283 2.75 14.97 -20.16
C THR A 283 3.29 15.61 -21.42
N ALA A 284 3.20 16.94 -21.57
CA ALA A 284 3.79 17.67 -22.68
C ALA A 284 5.31 17.45 -22.78
N VAL A 285 6.01 17.53 -21.65
CA VAL A 285 7.45 17.25 -21.58
C VAL A 285 7.78 15.80 -21.96
N LYS A 286 6.96 14.83 -21.52
CA LYS A 286 7.16 13.42 -21.89
C LYS A 286 6.98 13.14 -23.37
N LEU A 287 6.21 13.95 -24.11
CA LEU A 287 6.06 13.81 -25.56
C LEU A 287 7.31 14.20 -26.34
N ILE A 288 8.21 15.00 -25.75
CA ILE A 288 9.49 15.34 -26.38
C ILE A 288 10.36 14.09 -26.58
N PHE A 289 10.30 13.13 -25.65
CA PHE A 289 11.13 11.92 -25.71
C PHE A 289 10.87 11.07 -26.96
N PRO A 290 9.62 10.67 -27.29
CA PRO A 290 9.32 9.98 -28.54
C PRO A 290 9.64 10.84 -29.77
N LEU A 291 9.43 12.16 -29.73
CA LEU A 291 9.72 13.07 -30.83
C LEU A 291 11.21 13.06 -31.16
N VAL A 292 12.07 13.17 -30.13
CA VAL A 292 13.52 13.17 -30.32
C VAL A 292 14.04 11.81 -30.82
N ILE A 293 13.47 10.70 -30.28
CA ILE A 293 13.98 9.36 -30.64
C ILE A 293 13.48 8.89 -32.01
N PHE A 294 12.26 9.22 -32.42
CA PHE A 294 11.66 8.69 -33.65
C PHE A 294 11.64 9.72 -34.79
N ILE A 295 11.21 10.95 -34.49
CA ILE A 295 11.04 11.97 -35.55
C ILE A 295 12.36 12.58 -35.94
N PHE A 296 13.23 12.90 -34.97
CA PHE A 296 14.52 13.51 -35.27
C PHE A 296 15.41 12.63 -36.17
N PRO A 297 15.64 11.33 -35.91
CA PRO A 297 16.40 10.48 -36.83
C PRO A 297 15.72 10.33 -38.19
N GLY A 298 14.40 10.27 -38.26
CA GLY A 298 13.67 10.19 -39.51
C GLY A 298 13.88 11.43 -40.39
N VAL A 299 13.75 12.62 -39.81
CA VAL A 299 14.02 13.89 -40.49
C VAL A 299 15.50 14.00 -40.91
N PHE A 300 16.40 13.55 -40.00
CA PHE A 300 17.84 13.58 -40.28
C PHE A 300 18.20 12.68 -41.48
N VAL A 301 17.66 11.47 -41.58
CA VAL A 301 17.89 10.57 -42.72
C VAL A 301 17.36 11.17 -44.01
N VAL A 302 16.22 11.84 -44.01
CA VAL A 302 15.63 12.48 -45.21
C VAL A 302 16.47 13.69 -45.66
N LEU A 303 16.97 14.50 -44.72
CA LEU A 303 17.75 15.69 -45.05
C LEU A 303 19.20 15.37 -45.42
N VAL A 304 19.88 14.53 -44.67
CA VAL A 304 21.29 14.21 -44.82
C VAL A 304 21.51 13.08 -45.82
N GLY A 305 20.53 12.18 -45.99
CA GLY A 305 20.64 11.03 -46.90
C GLY A 305 21.03 11.39 -48.33
N PRO A 306 20.35 12.34 -49.01
CA PRO A 306 20.72 12.75 -50.36
C PRO A 306 22.13 13.35 -50.46
N ALA A 307 22.50 14.19 -49.48
CA ALA A 307 23.82 14.79 -49.41
C ALA A 307 24.94 13.76 -49.19
N ALA A 308 24.69 12.79 -48.30
CA ALA A 308 25.65 11.70 -48.06
C ALA A 308 25.84 10.80 -49.30
N ILE A 309 24.78 10.52 -50.07
CA ILE A 309 24.85 9.75 -51.31
C ILE A 309 25.64 10.50 -52.37
N GLN A 310 25.41 11.82 -52.54
CA GLN A 310 26.16 12.64 -53.48
C GLN A 310 27.65 12.71 -53.11
N MET A 311 27.94 12.95 -51.83
CA MET A 311 29.32 12.97 -51.33
C MET A 311 30.03 11.64 -51.54
N ALA A 312 29.35 10.52 -51.26
CA ALA A 312 29.90 9.18 -51.51
C ALA A 312 30.18 8.94 -53.02
N ARG A 313 29.30 9.38 -53.91
CA ARG A 313 29.46 9.22 -55.36
C ARG A 313 30.57 10.08 -55.96
N GLU A 314 30.83 11.25 -55.42
CA GLU A 314 31.85 12.18 -55.94
C GLU A 314 33.21 11.94 -55.28
N MET A 315 33.30 11.67 -54.00
CA MET A 315 34.56 11.48 -53.29
C MET A 315 35.19 10.10 -53.50
N PHE A 316 34.42 9.00 -53.57
CA PHE A 316 35.00 7.66 -53.71
C PHE A 316 35.76 7.47 -55.06
N PRO A 317 35.29 7.95 -56.20
CA PRO A 317 36.08 7.89 -57.44
C PRO A 317 37.33 8.76 -57.37
N ALA A 318 37.28 9.93 -56.72
CA ALA A 318 38.41 10.82 -56.56
C ALA A 318 39.55 10.27 -55.69
N MET A 319 39.19 9.42 -54.68
CA MET A 319 40.21 8.76 -53.87
C MET A 319 40.80 7.48 -54.47
N GLN A 320 40.17 6.87 -55.47
CA GLN A 320 40.69 5.70 -56.17
C GLN A 320 41.62 6.00 -57.32
N GLY A 321 42.03 7.26 -57.54
CA GLY A 321 43.12 7.70 -58.35
C GLY A 321 43.09 7.15 -59.77
N LYS A 322 42.28 7.75 -60.63
CA LYS A 322 42.56 7.87 -62.02
C LYS A 322 42.38 9.31 -62.43
#